data_21c6d4c11767ca90217b7f2db3c2b811
#
_entry.id   21c6d4c11767ca90217b7f2db3c2b811
#
_cell.length_a   1.000
_cell.length_b   1.000
_cell.length_c   1.000
_cell.angle_alpha   90.00
_cell.angle_beta   90.00
_cell.angle_gamma   90.00
#
_symmetry.space_group_name_H-M   'P 1'
#
loop_
_entity.id
_entity.type
_entity.pdbx_description
1 polymer ?
#
loop_
_entity_poly.entity_id
_entity_poly.type
_entity_poly.pdbx_seq_one_letter_code
_entity_poly.pdbx_strand_id
1 'polypeptide(L)'
;MGNEIMEMINRIGHEASAQLAQERGAFPLFGESIYRDGTPLRNATVTTIAPTGTLSIIANVSSGVEPVFAYAYIRNVMDNTHLIETNHILQERLEAAGLYNEDLMHEIVEKGSLAHVDGIPEDIKRVFVCAHDI
;
A
#
# COMPACT_ATOMS: atom_id res chain seq x y z
N MET A 1 2.63 -8.20 -16.55
CA MET A 1 1.55 -8.78 -15.71
C MET A 1 0.71 -7.70 -15.01
N GLY A 2 1.21 -6.92 -14.02
CA GLY A 2 0.37 -5.92 -13.33
C GLY A 2 -0.26 -4.88 -14.26
N ASN A 3 0.50 -4.33 -15.20
CA ASN A 3 0.02 -3.38 -16.19
C ASN A 3 -1.10 -3.96 -17.07
N GLU A 4 -0.92 -5.15 -17.59
CA GLU A 4 -1.91 -5.85 -18.45
C GLU A 4 -3.23 -6.10 -17.70
N ILE A 5 -3.14 -6.50 -16.42
CA ILE A 5 -4.33 -6.71 -15.57
C ILE A 5 -5.07 -5.38 -15.37
N MET A 6 -4.35 -4.31 -15.04
CA MET A 6 -4.98 -3.00 -14.81
C MET A 6 -5.53 -2.37 -16.09
N GLU A 7 -4.88 -2.54 -17.24
CA GLU A 7 -5.43 -2.16 -18.54
C GLU A 7 -6.74 -2.91 -18.84
N MET A 8 -6.78 -4.21 -18.60
CA MET A 8 -7.98 -5.02 -18.78
C MET A 8 -9.12 -4.54 -17.87
N ILE A 9 -8.85 -4.34 -16.58
CA ILE A 9 -9.84 -3.85 -15.60
C ILE A 9 -10.35 -2.47 -16.00
N ASN A 10 -9.48 -1.55 -16.39
CA ASN A 10 -9.86 -0.20 -16.80
C ASN A 10 -10.75 -0.23 -18.07
N ARG A 11 -10.35 -0.98 -19.08
CA ARG A 11 -11.10 -1.12 -20.33
C ARG A 11 -12.50 -1.70 -20.07
N ILE A 12 -12.59 -2.85 -19.38
CA ILE A 12 -13.87 -3.49 -19.08
C ILE A 12 -14.75 -2.59 -18.20
N GLY A 13 -14.17 -1.88 -17.24
CA GLY A 13 -14.86 -0.92 -16.39
C GLY A 13 -15.47 0.23 -17.20
N HIS A 14 -14.77 0.78 -18.18
CA HIS A 14 -15.29 1.82 -19.06
C HIS A 14 -16.39 1.28 -20.00
N GLU A 15 -16.23 0.09 -20.55
CA GLU A 15 -17.27 -0.58 -21.38
C GLU A 15 -18.56 -0.77 -20.56
N ALA A 16 -18.45 -1.28 -19.33
CA ALA A 16 -19.60 -1.44 -18.43
C ALA A 16 -20.23 -0.09 -18.04
N SER A 17 -19.42 0.95 -17.80
CA SER A 17 -19.90 2.30 -17.50
C SER A 17 -20.65 2.91 -18.69
N ALA A 18 -20.21 2.65 -19.93
CA ALA A 18 -20.91 3.09 -21.13
C ALA A 18 -22.24 2.37 -21.31
N GLN A 19 -22.32 1.07 -21.06
CA GLN A 19 -23.57 0.31 -21.08
C GLN A 19 -24.56 0.84 -20.03
N LEU A 20 -24.10 1.07 -18.80
CA LEU A 20 -24.92 1.64 -17.73
C LEU A 20 -25.41 3.06 -18.07
N ALA A 21 -24.62 3.84 -18.81
CA ALA A 21 -25.06 5.17 -19.25
C ALA A 21 -26.21 5.12 -20.21
N GLN A 22 -26.36 4.08 -21.04
CA GLN A 22 -27.51 3.89 -21.93
C GLN A 22 -28.82 3.66 -21.15
N GLU A 23 -28.71 2.97 -19.99
CA GLU A 23 -29.89 2.64 -19.18
C GLU A 23 -30.25 3.76 -18.19
N ARG A 24 -29.22 4.41 -17.60
CA ARG A 24 -29.35 5.31 -16.42
C ARG A 24 -28.93 6.75 -16.70
N GLY A 25 -28.51 7.05 -17.91
CA GLY A 25 -27.94 8.34 -18.30
C GLY A 25 -26.46 8.47 -17.88
N ALA A 26 -25.78 9.42 -18.49
CA ALA A 26 -24.39 9.75 -18.15
C ALA A 26 -24.30 10.37 -16.75
N PHE A 27 -23.08 10.46 -16.18
CA PHE A 27 -22.86 11.20 -14.93
C PHE A 27 -23.17 12.70 -15.13
N PRO A 28 -23.64 13.42 -14.07
CA PRO A 28 -24.24 14.75 -14.21
C PRO A 28 -23.37 15.79 -14.93
N LEU A 29 -22.06 15.79 -14.70
CA LEU A 29 -21.13 16.73 -15.29
C LEU A 29 -20.43 16.19 -16.56
N PHE A 30 -20.99 15.17 -17.20
CA PHE A 30 -20.39 14.56 -18.40
C PHE A 30 -20.07 15.60 -19.47
N GLY A 31 -21.03 16.51 -19.78
CA GLY A 31 -20.85 17.55 -20.80
C GLY A 31 -19.79 18.61 -20.51
N GLU A 32 -19.34 18.71 -19.25
CA GLU A 32 -18.26 19.62 -18.80
C GLU A 32 -16.94 18.90 -18.58
N SER A 33 -16.93 17.57 -18.71
CA SER A 33 -15.77 16.72 -18.45
C SER A 33 -14.85 16.60 -19.66
N ILE A 34 -13.66 16.04 -19.42
CA ILE A 34 -12.72 15.66 -20.49
C ILE A 34 -13.27 14.57 -21.42
N TYR A 35 -14.35 13.88 -21.04
CA TYR A 35 -14.99 12.82 -21.82
C TYR A 35 -16.14 13.30 -22.70
N ARG A 36 -16.50 14.61 -22.67
CA ARG A 36 -17.69 15.18 -23.31
C ARG A 36 -17.85 14.86 -24.79
N ASP A 37 -16.72 14.72 -25.51
CA ASP A 37 -16.70 14.47 -26.95
C ASP A 37 -16.68 12.96 -27.30
N GLY A 38 -16.73 12.10 -26.28
CA GLY A 38 -16.66 10.64 -26.42
C GLY A 38 -17.98 9.93 -26.11
N THR A 39 -17.88 8.62 -25.91
CA THR A 39 -19.04 7.79 -25.51
C THR A 39 -19.51 8.19 -24.10
N PRO A 40 -20.84 8.41 -23.92
CA PRO A 40 -21.37 8.71 -22.59
C PRO A 40 -21.03 7.64 -21.56
N LEU A 41 -20.58 8.07 -20.38
CA LEU A 41 -20.20 7.21 -19.27
C LEU A 41 -21.11 7.46 -18.05
N ARG A 42 -21.50 6.39 -17.37
CA ARG A 42 -22.29 6.49 -16.12
C ARG A 42 -21.44 6.96 -14.95
N ASN A 43 -20.17 6.60 -14.92
CA ASN A 43 -19.23 6.87 -13.84
C ASN A 43 -18.11 7.76 -14.36
N ALA A 44 -17.79 8.81 -13.64
CA ALA A 44 -16.68 9.71 -13.97
C ALA A 44 -15.30 9.00 -13.84
N THR A 45 -15.20 8.02 -12.95
CA THR A 45 -14.03 7.15 -12.79
C THR A 45 -14.49 5.70 -12.57
N VAL A 46 -13.71 4.73 -13.04
CA VAL A 46 -13.99 3.30 -12.89
C VAL A 46 -12.91 2.56 -12.11
N THR A 47 -11.75 3.19 -11.95
CA THR A 47 -10.62 2.68 -11.16
C THR A 47 -10.08 3.78 -10.25
N THR A 48 -9.48 3.39 -9.13
CA THR A 48 -8.88 4.32 -8.18
C THR A 48 -7.68 3.67 -7.49
N ILE A 49 -6.76 4.49 -7.02
CA ILE A 49 -5.74 4.11 -6.04
C ILE A 49 -6.24 4.63 -4.69
N ALA A 50 -6.85 3.73 -3.91
CA ALA A 50 -7.38 4.07 -2.60
C ALA A 50 -6.33 3.87 -1.50
N PRO A 51 -6.39 4.62 -0.38
CA PRO A 51 -5.44 4.45 0.73
C PRO A 51 -5.46 3.08 1.39
N THR A 52 -6.61 2.40 1.43
CA THR A 52 -6.81 1.03 1.95
C THR A 52 -6.23 0.76 3.35
N GLY A 53 -6.16 1.78 4.23
CA GLY A 53 -5.53 1.67 5.55
C GLY A 53 -6.07 0.53 6.42
N THR A 54 -7.39 0.43 6.59
CA THR A 54 -8.00 -0.65 7.39
C THR A 54 -7.77 -2.02 6.77
N LEU A 55 -7.86 -2.14 5.44
CA LEU A 55 -7.63 -3.40 4.73
C LEU A 55 -6.17 -3.86 4.87
N SER A 56 -5.22 -2.93 4.82
CA SER A 56 -3.80 -3.24 4.98
C SER A 56 -3.49 -3.77 6.38
N ILE A 57 -4.12 -3.20 7.42
CA ILE A 57 -3.99 -3.67 8.80
C ILE A 57 -4.54 -5.10 8.95
N ILE A 58 -5.74 -5.35 8.41
CA ILE A 58 -6.37 -6.68 8.47
C ILE A 58 -5.54 -7.73 7.72
N ALA A 59 -5.03 -7.37 6.55
CA ALA A 59 -4.24 -8.28 5.70
C ALA A 59 -2.74 -8.32 6.07
N ASN A 60 -2.30 -7.45 6.99
CA ASN A 60 -0.90 -7.28 7.37
C ASN A 60 0.04 -7.06 6.16
N VAL A 61 -0.34 -6.11 5.30
CA VAL A 61 0.40 -5.72 4.09
C VAL A 61 0.49 -4.19 3.98
N SER A 62 1.27 -3.68 3.03
CA SER A 62 1.30 -2.25 2.72
C SER A 62 -0.05 -1.75 2.20
N SER A 63 -0.36 -0.49 2.40
CA SER A 63 -1.59 0.13 1.92
C SER A 63 -1.40 0.80 0.56
N GLY A 64 -2.40 0.63 -0.33
CA GLY A 64 -2.40 1.22 -1.66
C GLY A 64 -1.19 0.81 -2.49
N VAL A 65 -0.49 1.80 -3.05
CA VAL A 65 0.75 1.64 -3.84
C VAL A 65 1.99 2.10 -3.09
N GLU A 66 1.82 2.52 -1.85
CA GLU A 66 2.91 3.01 -1.01
C GLU A 66 3.62 1.85 -0.30
N PRO A 67 4.92 1.98 -0.02
CA PRO A 67 5.61 1.08 0.90
C PRO A 67 4.97 1.14 2.30
N VAL A 68 5.25 0.16 3.14
CA VAL A 68 4.85 0.22 4.55
C VAL A 68 5.46 1.48 5.20
N PHE A 69 4.71 2.06 6.13
CA PHE A 69 5.18 3.25 6.85
C PHE A 69 6.42 2.94 7.71
N ALA A 70 6.37 1.84 8.45
CA ALA A 70 7.48 1.33 9.23
C ALA A 70 7.40 -0.20 9.33
N TYR A 71 8.55 -0.86 9.40
CA TYR A 71 8.66 -2.31 9.58
C TYR A 71 8.67 -2.75 11.05
N ALA A 72 9.02 -1.83 11.95
CA ALA A 72 8.89 -1.99 13.40
C ALA A 72 8.46 -0.67 14.02
N TYR A 73 7.58 -0.73 15.02
CA TYR A 73 7.05 0.44 15.71
C TYR A 73 6.63 0.10 17.13
N ILE A 74 6.58 1.13 17.98
CA ILE A 74 6.10 0.98 19.35
C ILE A 74 4.60 1.17 19.40
N ARG A 75 3.89 0.16 19.87
CA ARG A 75 2.47 0.24 20.19
C ARG A 75 2.29 0.55 21.66
N ASN A 76 1.70 1.69 21.95
CA ASN A 76 1.28 2.04 23.30
C ASN A 76 -0.03 1.33 23.60
N VAL A 77 -0.03 0.40 24.52
CA VAL A 77 -1.23 -0.27 25.04
C VAL A 77 -1.61 0.31 26.41
N MET A 78 -2.78 -0.05 26.91
CA MET A 78 -3.25 0.40 28.22
C MET A 78 -2.17 0.15 29.28
N ASP A 79 -2.08 1.04 30.28
CA ASP A 79 -1.13 0.99 31.39
C ASP A 79 0.35 1.37 31.05
N ASN A 80 0.57 2.21 30.04
CA ASN A 80 1.90 2.65 29.64
C ASN A 80 2.85 1.50 29.24
N THR A 81 2.32 0.35 28.83
CA THR A 81 3.11 -0.74 28.29
C THR A 81 3.46 -0.44 26.83
N HIS A 82 4.76 -0.47 26.53
CA HIS A 82 5.28 -0.29 25.19
C HIS A 82 5.62 -1.66 24.60
N LEU A 83 4.90 -2.03 23.51
CA LEU A 83 5.19 -3.27 22.79
C LEU A 83 5.80 -2.91 21.44
N ILE A 84 6.90 -3.56 21.09
CA ILE A 84 7.45 -3.47 19.75
C ILE A 84 6.64 -4.42 18.86
N GLU A 85 5.96 -3.89 17.88
CA GLU A 85 5.35 -4.67 16.80
C GLU A 85 6.29 -4.65 15.59
N THR A 86 6.58 -5.82 15.07
CA THR A 86 7.44 -6.02 13.90
C THR A 86 6.65 -6.65 12.77
N ASN A 87 6.90 -6.21 11.55
CA ASN A 87 6.39 -6.87 10.36
C ASN A 87 6.89 -8.33 10.33
N HIS A 88 5.97 -9.30 10.24
CA HIS A 88 6.30 -10.72 10.35
C HIS A 88 7.27 -11.20 9.26
N ILE A 89 7.19 -10.65 8.04
CA ILE A 89 8.09 -11.04 6.94
C ILE A 89 9.51 -10.55 7.22
N LEU A 90 9.67 -9.34 7.79
CA LEU A 90 10.96 -8.86 8.23
C LEU A 90 11.52 -9.74 9.36
N GLN A 91 10.69 -10.06 10.35
CA GLN A 91 11.08 -10.91 11.47
C GLN A 91 11.59 -12.27 10.97
N GLU A 92 10.83 -12.97 10.17
CA GLU A 92 11.23 -14.25 9.57
C GLU A 92 12.53 -14.15 8.78
N ARG A 93 12.73 -13.05 8.04
CA ARG A 93 13.95 -12.85 7.26
C ARG A 93 15.17 -12.61 8.15
N LEU A 94 15.02 -11.84 9.23
CA LEU A 94 16.09 -11.60 10.21
C LEU A 94 16.40 -12.85 11.04
N GLU A 95 15.39 -13.62 11.43
CA GLU A 95 15.55 -14.91 12.11
C GLU A 95 16.33 -15.90 11.23
N ALA A 96 15.94 -16.02 9.96
CA ALA A 96 16.65 -16.88 9.00
C ALA A 96 18.10 -16.46 8.75
N ALA A 97 18.41 -15.17 8.92
CA ALA A 97 19.77 -14.64 8.83
C ALA A 97 20.54 -14.72 10.17
N GLY A 98 19.89 -15.15 11.26
CA GLY A 98 20.48 -15.21 12.61
C GLY A 98 20.75 -13.83 13.23
N LEU A 99 20.02 -12.80 12.78
CA LEU A 99 20.21 -11.40 13.19
C LEU A 99 19.13 -10.91 14.16
N TYR A 100 17.99 -11.61 14.25
CA TYR A 100 16.86 -11.15 15.06
C TYR A 100 17.19 -11.15 16.55
N ASN A 101 17.11 -9.98 17.17
CA ASN A 101 17.23 -9.78 18.62
C ASN A 101 16.52 -8.49 19.03
N GLU A 102 16.25 -8.31 20.33
CA GLU A 102 15.51 -7.15 20.86
C GLU A 102 16.26 -5.83 20.64
N ASP A 103 17.59 -5.81 20.80
CA ASP A 103 18.39 -4.59 20.62
C ASP A 103 18.32 -4.09 19.18
N LEU A 104 18.40 -4.99 18.20
CA LEU A 104 18.26 -4.65 16.79
C LEU A 104 16.85 -4.10 16.50
N MET A 105 15.80 -4.69 17.09
CA MET A 105 14.43 -4.21 16.89
C MET A 105 14.23 -2.82 17.50
N HIS A 106 14.82 -2.53 18.65
CA HIS A 106 14.83 -1.19 19.23
C HIS A 106 15.54 -0.19 18.31
N GLU A 107 16.70 -0.54 17.78
CA GLU A 107 17.46 0.32 16.87
C GLU A 107 16.67 0.63 15.59
N ILE A 108 15.98 -0.36 15.01
CA ILE A 108 15.10 -0.16 13.83
C ILE A 108 13.96 0.80 14.15
N VAL A 109 13.34 0.68 15.33
CA VAL A 109 12.28 1.58 15.78
C VAL A 109 12.79 3.00 15.96
N GLU A 110 13.94 3.19 16.62
CA GLU A 110 14.54 4.51 16.85
C GLU A 110 14.94 5.22 15.55
N LYS A 111 15.51 4.47 14.61
CA LYS A 111 15.92 5.01 13.31
C LYS A 111 14.77 5.14 12.32
N GLY A 112 13.64 4.47 12.56
CA GLY A 112 12.46 4.48 11.71
C GLY A 112 12.62 3.73 10.38
N SER A 113 13.81 3.20 10.09
CA SER A 113 14.15 2.54 8.84
C SER A 113 15.32 1.57 9.04
N LEU A 114 15.39 0.52 8.19
CA LEU A 114 16.52 -0.39 8.15
C LEU A 114 17.74 0.22 7.43
N ALA A 115 17.57 1.23 6.62
CA ALA A 115 18.64 1.82 5.80
C ALA A 115 19.83 2.27 6.64
N HIS A 116 19.57 2.81 7.82
CA HIS A 116 20.56 3.40 8.71
C HIS A 116 21.03 2.46 9.84
N VAL A 117 20.58 1.21 9.84
CA VAL A 117 20.94 0.22 10.88
C VAL A 117 22.16 -0.56 10.43
N ASP A 118 23.20 -0.59 11.28
CA ASP A 118 24.42 -1.34 11.01
C ASP A 118 24.21 -2.85 11.22
N GLY A 119 25.03 -3.67 10.57
CA GLY A 119 24.98 -5.12 10.71
C GLY A 119 23.89 -5.86 9.94
N ILE A 120 22.93 -5.14 9.31
CA ILE A 120 21.93 -5.75 8.42
C ILE A 120 22.52 -5.85 7.01
N PRO A 121 22.49 -7.04 6.38
CA PRO A 121 22.93 -7.24 5.00
C PRO A 121 22.20 -6.34 4.00
N GLU A 122 22.91 -5.88 2.99
CA GLU A 122 22.42 -4.93 2.00
C GLU A 122 21.26 -5.52 1.16
N ASP A 123 21.25 -6.83 0.91
CA ASP A 123 20.16 -7.52 0.22
C ASP A 123 18.84 -7.45 1.01
N ILE A 124 18.91 -7.46 2.35
CA ILE A 124 17.75 -7.28 3.22
C ILE A 124 17.30 -5.81 3.19
N LYS A 125 18.20 -4.85 3.37
CA LYS A 125 17.90 -3.42 3.35
C LYS A 125 17.20 -3.00 2.06
N ARG A 126 17.64 -3.52 0.91
CA ARG A 126 17.07 -3.19 -0.41
C ARG A 126 15.65 -3.72 -0.62
N VAL A 127 15.24 -4.75 0.08
CA VAL A 127 13.87 -5.30 0.02
C VAL A 127 12.94 -4.60 1.00
N PHE A 128 13.42 -4.31 2.20
CA PHE A 128 12.62 -3.73 3.28
C PHE A 128 12.77 -2.21 3.34
N VAL A 129 12.44 -1.55 2.23
CA VAL A 129 12.38 -0.09 2.10
C VAL A 129 11.03 0.39 2.60
N CYS A 130 11.02 1.38 3.49
CA CYS A 130 9.80 1.99 4.01
C CYS A 130 9.52 3.37 3.35
N ALA A 131 8.36 3.96 3.66
CA ALA A 131 7.96 5.24 3.10
C ALA A 131 8.92 6.40 3.47
N HIS A 132 9.70 6.25 4.55
CA HIS A 132 10.69 7.24 4.96
C HIS A 132 12.00 7.18 4.18
N ASP A 133 12.22 6.12 3.40
CA ASP A 133 13.47 5.88 2.67
C ASP A 133 13.43 6.41 1.23
N ILE A 134 12.27 6.95 0.78
CA ILE A 134 12.03 7.37 -0.60
C ILE A 134 12.05 8.89 -0.73
#